data_a877a8cf63951404894709bbcb3d6c9c
#
_entry.id   a877a8cf63951404894709bbcb3d6c9c
#
_cell.length_a   1.000
_cell.length_b   1.000
_cell.length_c   1.000
_cell.angle_alpha   90.00
_cell.angle_beta   90.00
_cell.angle_gamma   90.00
#
_symmetry.space_group_name_H-M   'P 1'
#
loop_
_entity.id
_entity.type
_entity.pdbx_description
1 polymer ?
#
loop_
_entity_poly.entity_id
_entity_poly.type
_entity_poly.pdbx_seq_one_letter_code
_entity_poly.pdbx_strand_id
1 'polypeptide(L)'
;DEMYDSWSELLTELYVLNPELNIVFTVSPVRHAKDGLINNNQSKSRLFVLIERLKENFPLSYFPSYEIVVDALRDYRFYKKDMIHPNEQAVDFVWSHFVKTYYTETNMDLIKRISKLKSAKNHQIMNPDEIEGEKLKKWIFEERNKLNEEIGGNFNL
;
A
#
# COMPACT_ATOMS: atom_id res chain seq x y z
N ASP A 1 -26.16 -14.63 0.32
CA ASP A 1 -25.44 -13.66 -0.52
C ASP A 1 -24.01 -14.16 -0.72
N GLU A 2 -23.79 -14.83 -1.85
CA GLU A 2 -22.63 -15.68 -2.14
C GLU A 2 -21.26 -15.05 -1.81
N MET A 3 -21.05 -13.77 -2.18
CA MET A 3 -19.83 -13.06 -1.84
C MET A 3 -19.64 -12.90 -0.33
N TYR A 4 -20.69 -12.51 0.37
CA TYR A 4 -20.64 -12.33 1.82
C TYR A 4 -20.33 -13.65 2.54
N ASP A 5 -21.01 -14.73 2.12
CA ASP A 5 -20.87 -16.05 2.74
C ASP A 5 -19.43 -16.57 2.57
N SER A 6 -18.87 -16.47 1.36
CA SER A 6 -17.48 -16.86 1.08
C SER A 6 -16.45 -16.04 1.90
N TRP A 7 -16.63 -14.72 2.00
CA TRP A 7 -15.75 -13.89 2.81
C TRP A 7 -15.90 -14.16 4.32
N SER A 8 -17.13 -14.40 4.79
CA SER A 8 -17.37 -14.71 6.21
C SER A 8 -16.74 -16.03 6.63
N GLU A 9 -16.81 -17.05 5.78
CA GLU A 9 -16.15 -18.34 5.99
C GLU A 9 -14.63 -18.14 6.08
N LEU A 10 -14.01 -17.48 5.09
CA LEU A 10 -12.57 -17.20 5.08
C LEU A 10 -12.12 -16.40 6.30
N LEU A 11 -12.84 -15.33 6.67
CA LEU A 11 -12.49 -14.51 7.84
C LEU A 11 -12.59 -15.30 9.14
N THR A 12 -13.61 -16.16 9.26
CA THR A 12 -13.76 -17.05 10.42
C THR A 12 -12.55 -17.98 10.55
N GLU A 13 -12.13 -18.61 9.46
CA GLU A 13 -10.94 -19.49 9.46
C GLU A 13 -9.66 -18.70 9.82
N LEU A 14 -9.48 -17.51 9.25
CA LEU A 14 -8.31 -16.66 9.55
C LEU A 14 -8.23 -16.26 11.02
N TYR A 15 -9.35 -15.89 11.65
CA TYR A 15 -9.37 -15.53 13.07
C TYR A 15 -9.24 -16.75 13.98
N VAL A 16 -9.62 -17.95 13.55
CA VAL A 16 -9.30 -19.21 14.26
C VAL A 16 -7.79 -19.49 14.24
N LEU A 17 -7.14 -19.25 13.11
CA LEU A 17 -5.68 -19.44 12.95
C LEU A 17 -4.87 -18.38 13.70
N ASN A 18 -5.31 -17.14 13.67
CA ASN A 18 -4.66 -16.03 14.35
C ASN A 18 -5.71 -15.03 14.90
N PRO A 19 -6.11 -15.17 16.19
CA PRO A 19 -7.09 -14.26 16.81
C PRO A 19 -6.65 -12.79 16.88
N GLU A 20 -5.33 -12.53 16.88
CA GLU A 20 -4.75 -11.17 16.92
C GLU A 20 -4.56 -10.55 15.52
N LEU A 21 -5.09 -11.18 14.49
CA LEU A 21 -4.94 -10.70 13.13
C LEU A 21 -5.65 -9.36 12.91
N ASN A 22 -4.91 -8.37 12.42
CA ASN A 22 -5.46 -7.08 12.03
C ASN A 22 -5.71 -7.05 10.52
N ILE A 23 -6.97 -7.00 10.12
CA ILE A 23 -7.38 -6.99 8.72
C ILE A 23 -7.82 -5.59 8.31
N VAL A 24 -7.23 -5.10 7.21
CA VAL A 24 -7.59 -3.82 6.60
C VAL A 24 -8.08 -4.07 5.18
N PHE A 25 -9.33 -3.73 4.93
CA PHE A 25 -9.90 -3.72 3.58
C PHE A 25 -9.73 -2.36 2.92
N THR A 26 -9.66 -2.38 1.60
CA THR A 26 -9.69 -1.16 0.78
C THR A 26 -10.33 -1.46 -0.57
N VAL A 27 -11.01 -0.48 -1.15
CA VAL A 27 -11.53 -0.57 -2.52
C VAL A 27 -10.56 0.15 -3.46
N SER A 28 -10.09 -0.55 -4.48
CA SER A 28 -9.14 0.02 -5.45
C SER A 28 -9.77 1.16 -6.26
N PRO A 29 -9.09 2.30 -6.45
CA PRO A 29 -9.54 3.37 -7.34
C PRO A 29 -9.32 3.06 -8.83
N VAL A 30 -8.61 2.00 -9.18
CA VAL A 30 -8.40 1.59 -10.58
C VAL A 30 -9.74 1.26 -11.23
N ARG A 31 -9.95 1.76 -12.44
CA ARG A 31 -11.22 1.57 -13.19
C ARG A 31 -11.19 0.27 -14.00
N HIS A 32 -12.28 -0.49 -13.96
CA HIS A 32 -12.51 -1.64 -14.83
C HIS A 32 -13.11 -1.21 -16.16
N ALA A 33 -12.28 -0.62 -17.02
CA ALA A 33 -12.73 -0.03 -18.28
C ALA A 33 -13.34 -1.03 -19.27
N LYS A 34 -12.93 -2.30 -19.22
CA LYS A 34 -13.48 -3.37 -20.10
C LYS A 34 -14.97 -3.58 -19.91
N ASP A 35 -15.45 -3.44 -18.69
CA ASP A 35 -16.84 -3.68 -18.33
C ASP A 35 -17.73 -2.44 -18.54
N GLY A 36 -17.11 -1.33 -18.93
CA GLY A 36 -17.77 -0.03 -19.04
C GLY A 36 -17.99 0.67 -17.70
N LEU A 37 -18.25 1.98 -17.75
CA LEU A 37 -18.32 2.82 -16.55
C LEU A 37 -19.45 2.44 -15.59
N ILE A 38 -20.61 2.03 -16.14
CA ILE A 38 -21.77 1.64 -15.34
C ILE A 38 -21.46 0.39 -14.53
N ASN A 39 -20.95 -0.66 -15.18
CA ASN A 39 -20.62 -1.92 -14.52
C ASN A 39 -19.47 -1.75 -13.53
N ASN A 40 -18.48 -0.90 -13.85
CA ASN A 40 -17.43 -0.53 -12.92
C ASN A 40 -18.02 0.06 -11.63
N ASN A 41 -18.92 1.03 -11.72
CA ASN A 41 -19.54 1.65 -10.54
C ASN A 41 -20.39 0.66 -9.75
N GLN A 42 -21.17 -0.18 -10.43
CA GLN A 42 -21.97 -1.23 -9.77
C GLN A 42 -21.08 -2.24 -9.03
N SER A 43 -19.95 -2.64 -9.64
CA SER A 43 -18.98 -3.53 -9.00
C SER A 43 -18.39 -2.90 -7.75
N LYS A 44 -17.94 -1.64 -7.83
CA LYS A 44 -17.41 -0.90 -6.66
C LYS A 44 -18.47 -0.77 -5.55
N SER A 45 -19.70 -0.43 -5.90
CA SER A 45 -20.79 -0.30 -4.93
C SER A 45 -21.05 -1.61 -4.18
N ARG A 46 -21.00 -2.76 -4.86
CA ARG A 46 -21.13 -4.07 -4.22
C ARG A 46 -20.01 -4.35 -3.24
N LEU A 47 -18.77 -3.96 -3.57
CA LEU A 47 -17.63 -4.11 -2.66
C LEU A 47 -17.77 -3.23 -1.40
N PHE A 48 -18.28 -2.01 -1.51
CA PHE A 48 -18.55 -1.15 -0.36
C PHE A 48 -19.59 -1.77 0.58
N VAL A 49 -20.73 -2.20 0.02
CA VAL A 49 -21.79 -2.86 0.80
C VAL A 49 -21.30 -4.16 1.45
N LEU A 50 -20.49 -4.94 0.73
CA LEU A 50 -19.88 -6.15 1.28
C LEU A 50 -18.99 -5.85 2.49
N ILE A 51 -18.08 -4.87 2.36
CA ILE A 51 -17.18 -4.50 3.45
C ILE A 51 -17.95 -3.95 4.67
N GLU A 52 -18.99 -3.13 4.42
CA GLU A 52 -19.84 -2.63 5.49
C GLU A 52 -20.49 -3.77 6.29
N ARG A 53 -21.08 -4.74 5.61
CA ARG A 53 -21.69 -5.93 6.24
C ARG A 53 -20.69 -6.81 6.97
N LEU A 54 -19.49 -7.00 6.40
CA LEU A 54 -18.43 -7.78 7.07
C LEU A 54 -17.96 -7.10 8.36
N LYS A 55 -17.88 -5.77 8.39
CA LYS A 55 -17.53 -5.00 9.61
C LYS A 55 -18.54 -5.15 10.74
N GLU A 56 -19.79 -5.49 10.47
CA GLU A 56 -20.77 -5.75 11.52
C GLU A 56 -20.46 -7.01 12.34
N ASN A 57 -19.77 -7.99 11.73
CA ASN A 57 -19.54 -9.31 12.31
C ASN A 57 -18.06 -9.62 12.57
N PHE A 58 -17.12 -8.85 12.00
CA PHE A 58 -15.69 -9.10 12.12
C PHE A 58 -14.92 -7.83 12.52
N PRO A 59 -13.89 -7.92 13.38
CA PRO A 59 -13.07 -6.79 13.81
C PRO A 59 -12.09 -6.38 12.71
N LEU A 60 -12.59 -5.83 11.60
CA LEU A 60 -11.80 -5.37 10.48
C LEU A 60 -11.92 -3.86 10.26
N SER A 61 -10.89 -3.29 9.65
CA SER A 61 -10.80 -1.87 9.30
C SER A 61 -11.00 -1.65 7.80
N TYR A 62 -11.40 -0.45 7.43
CA TYR A 62 -11.45 0.00 6.05
C TYR A 62 -10.53 1.21 5.85
N PHE A 63 -9.65 1.13 4.85
CA PHE A 63 -8.81 2.25 4.43
C PHE A 63 -9.38 2.87 3.14
N PRO A 64 -9.70 4.17 3.11
CA PRO A 64 -10.47 4.80 2.05
C PRO A 64 -9.61 5.18 0.83
N SER A 65 -8.87 4.23 0.23
CA SER A 65 -8.02 4.54 -0.92
C SER A 65 -8.81 4.97 -2.15
N TYR A 66 -10.02 4.44 -2.34
CA TYR A 66 -10.92 4.83 -3.42
C TYR A 66 -11.35 6.28 -3.25
N GLU A 67 -11.84 6.65 -2.08
CA GLU A 67 -12.34 8.00 -1.77
C GLU A 67 -11.21 9.03 -1.81
N ILE A 68 -10.02 8.67 -1.36
CA ILE A 68 -8.85 9.57 -1.44
C ILE A 68 -8.58 9.94 -2.90
N VAL A 69 -8.61 9.00 -3.84
CA VAL A 69 -8.32 9.30 -5.24
C VAL A 69 -9.51 9.96 -5.94
N VAL A 70 -10.72 9.44 -5.71
CA VAL A 70 -11.91 9.86 -6.47
C VAL A 70 -12.51 11.15 -5.92
N ASP A 71 -12.49 11.36 -4.61
CA ASP A 71 -13.09 12.52 -3.96
C ASP A 71 -12.09 13.58 -3.50
N ALA A 72 -11.01 13.18 -2.80
CA ALA A 72 -10.04 14.14 -2.28
C ALA A 72 -9.11 14.68 -3.37
N LEU A 73 -8.51 13.85 -4.21
CA LEU A 73 -7.67 14.26 -5.32
C LEU A 73 -8.48 14.76 -6.53
N ARG A 74 -9.53 14.07 -6.89
CA ARG A 74 -10.63 14.47 -7.77
C ARG A 74 -10.27 15.09 -9.14
N ASP A 75 -9.05 14.87 -9.63
CA ASP A 75 -8.55 15.51 -10.85
C ASP A 75 -7.87 14.47 -11.74
N TYR A 76 -8.07 14.58 -13.06
CA TYR A 76 -7.45 13.67 -14.03
C TYR A 76 -5.93 13.73 -14.07
N ARG A 77 -5.31 14.82 -13.60
CA ARG A 77 -3.84 14.91 -13.46
C ARG A 77 -3.25 13.86 -12.53
N PHE A 78 -4.07 13.22 -11.68
CA PHE A 78 -3.68 12.13 -10.78
C PHE A 78 -3.82 10.75 -11.41
N TYR A 79 -4.23 10.66 -12.67
CA TYR A 79 -4.27 9.45 -13.46
C TYR A 79 -3.14 9.37 -14.46
N LYS A 80 -2.76 8.15 -14.86
CA LYS A 80 -1.86 7.92 -15.99
C LYS A 80 -2.56 8.31 -17.31
N LYS A 81 -1.81 8.31 -18.42
CA LYS A 81 -2.35 8.64 -19.75
C LYS A 81 -3.53 7.75 -20.18
N ASP A 82 -3.64 6.55 -19.60
CA ASP A 82 -4.73 5.61 -19.86
C ASP A 82 -6.05 5.99 -19.19
N MET A 83 -6.05 6.97 -18.28
CA MET A 83 -7.22 7.45 -17.52
C MET A 83 -7.87 6.35 -16.65
N ILE A 84 -7.14 5.27 -16.39
CA ILE A 84 -7.59 4.09 -15.64
C ILE A 84 -6.81 3.96 -14.33
N HIS A 85 -5.49 4.03 -14.41
CA HIS A 85 -4.60 3.82 -13.29
C HIS A 85 -4.20 5.16 -12.64
N PRO A 86 -4.24 5.28 -11.31
CA PRO A 86 -3.60 6.38 -10.61
C PRO A 86 -2.11 6.48 -10.99
N ASN A 87 -1.60 7.68 -11.11
CA ASN A 87 -0.18 7.92 -11.35
C ASN A 87 0.63 7.87 -10.04
N GLU A 88 1.95 8.01 -10.14
CA GLU A 88 2.86 7.93 -8.99
C GLU A 88 2.53 8.96 -7.91
N GLN A 89 2.18 10.19 -8.29
CA GLN A 89 1.81 11.23 -7.35
C GLN A 89 0.57 10.86 -6.52
N ALA A 90 -0.44 10.27 -7.15
CA ALA A 90 -1.62 9.78 -6.45
C ALA A 90 -1.29 8.60 -5.52
N VAL A 91 -0.44 7.67 -5.98
CA VAL A 91 0.01 6.54 -5.17
C VAL A 91 0.76 7.01 -3.93
N ASP A 92 1.70 7.96 -4.08
CA ASP A 92 2.46 8.53 -2.96
C ASP A 92 1.56 9.26 -1.96
N PHE A 93 0.55 9.98 -2.46
CA PHE A 93 -0.43 10.64 -1.61
C PHE A 93 -1.24 9.63 -0.78
N VAL A 94 -1.81 8.61 -1.43
CA VAL A 94 -2.55 7.51 -0.76
C VAL A 94 -1.65 6.79 0.25
N TRP A 95 -0.42 6.46 -0.15
CA TRP A 95 0.57 5.81 0.72
C TRP A 95 0.89 6.64 1.96
N SER A 96 1.06 7.96 1.79
CA SER A 96 1.33 8.86 2.92
C SER A 96 0.20 8.86 3.96
N HIS A 97 -1.05 8.76 3.52
CA HIS A 97 -2.23 8.64 4.39
C HIS A 97 -2.29 7.27 5.07
N PHE A 98 -2.01 6.20 4.32
CA PHE A 98 -1.96 4.85 4.86
C PHE A 98 -0.92 4.72 6.00
N VAL A 99 0.29 5.21 5.75
CA VAL A 99 1.36 5.22 6.75
C VAL A 99 0.96 6.01 8.00
N LYS A 100 0.40 7.20 7.85
CA LYS A 100 -0.06 8.02 8.98
C LYS A 100 -1.18 7.35 9.80
N THR A 101 -1.99 6.51 9.16
CA THR A 101 -3.13 5.87 9.82
C THR A 101 -2.73 4.61 10.60
N TYR A 102 -1.82 3.81 10.05
CA TYR A 102 -1.54 2.46 10.55
C TYR A 102 -0.14 2.26 11.14
N TYR A 103 0.79 3.19 10.92
CA TYR A 103 2.16 3.03 11.37
C TYR A 103 2.48 3.93 12.56
N THR A 104 3.28 3.40 13.50
CA THR A 104 3.83 4.16 14.62
C THR A 104 4.95 5.10 14.16
N GLU A 105 5.38 6.05 15.01
CA GLU A 105 6.52 6.92 14.73
C GLU A 105 7.80 6.13 14.46
N THR A 106 8.04 5.06 15.21
CA THR A 106 9.17 4.16 15.01
C THR A 106 9.15 3.53 13.61
N ASN A 107 7.98 3.04 13.17
CA ASN A 107 7.83 2.46 11.85
C ASN A 107 7.99 3.50 10.74
N MET A 108 7.55 4.74 10.98
CA MET A 108 7.75 5.84 10.02
C MET A 108 9.23 6.19 9.84
N ASP A 109 10.04 6.13 10.91
CA ASP A 109 11.49 6.32 10.82
C ASP A 109 12.14 5.20 10.00
N LEU A 110 11.79 3.95 10.26
CA LEU A 110 12.24 2.81 9.45
C LEU A 110 11.91 2.97 7.96
N ILE A 111 10.68 3.37 7.64
CA ILE A 111 10.25 3.62 6.24
C ILE A 111 11.11 4.71 5.59
N LYS A 112 11.40 5.80 6.30
CA LYS A 112 12.26 6.88 5.78
C LYS A 112 13.68 6.38 5.51
N ARG A 113 14.25 5.61 6.43
CA ARG A 113 15.60 5.03 6.30
C ARG A 113 15.66 4.05 5.12
N ILE A 114 14.67 3.18 4.97
CA ILE A 114 14.54 2.25 3.84
C ILE A 114 14.41 3.00 2.51
N SER A 115 13.58 4.03 2.45
CA SER A 115 13.41 4.87 1.25
C SER A 115 14.70 5.56 0.86
N LYS A 116 15.44 6.11 1.84
CA LYS A 116 16.75 6.74 1.61
C LYS A 116 17.77 5.72 1.08
N LEU A 117 17.81 4.52 1.65
CA LEU A 117 18.68 3.45 1.21
C LEU A 117 18.39 3.01 -0.23
N LYS A 118 17.10 2.85 -0.58
CA LYS A 118 16.64 2.52 -1.93
C LYS A 118 17.04 3.59 -2.95
N SER A 119 16.83 4.87 -2.61
CA SER A 119 17.23 6.00 -3.47
C SER A 119 18.74 6.06 -3.67
N ALA A 120 19.52 5.84 -2.63
CA ALA A 120 20.98 5.80 -2.70
C ALA A 120 21.50 4.66 -3.59
N LYS A 121 20.89 3.47 -3.49
CA LYS A 121 21.21 2.33 -4.35
C LYS A 121 20.89 2.61 -5.83
N ASN A 122 19.74 3.22 -6.11
CA ASN A 122 19.37 3.60 -7.48
C ASN A 122 20.33 4.66 -8.04
N HIS A 123 20.76 5.63 -7.24
CA HIS A 123 21.75 6.62 -7.66
C HIS A 123 23.12 5.98 -7.96
N GLN A 124 23.56 5.03 -7.15
CA GLN A 124 24.78 4.27 -7.38
C GLN A 124 24.76 3.49 -8.71
N ILE A 125 23.60 2.90 -9.08
CA ILE A 125 23.45 2.18 -10.36
C ILE A 125 23.56 3.13 -11.54
N MET A 126 23.09 4.36 -11.43
CA MET A 126 23.13 5.37 -12.49
C MET A 126 24.53 5.99 -12.69
N ASN A 127 25.33 6.13 -11.63
CA ASN A 127 26.65 6.75 -11.63
C ASN A 127 27.70 5.87 -10.93
N PRO A 128 28.15 4.76 -11.56
CA PRO A 128 28.97 3.76 -10.88
C PRO A 128 30.44 4.17 -10.63
N ASP A 129 30.95 5.19 -11.33
CA ASP A 129 32.39 5.49 -11.42
C ASP A 129 32.86 6.78 -10.69
N GLU A 130 32.03 7.41 -9.88
CA GLU A 130 32.44 8.60 -9.12
C GLU A 130 33.19 8.23 -7.82
N ILE A 131 34.19 9.01 -7.46
CA ILE A 131 34.99 8.86 -6.19
C ILE A 131 34.05 8.91 -4.96
N GLU A 132 32.95 9.60 -5.04
CA GLU A 132 31.85 9.56 -4.04
C GLU A 132 31.16 8.19 -3.98
N GLY A 133 31.26 7.38 -5.02
CA GLY A 133 30.66 6.05 -5.12
C GLY A 133 31.14 5.08 -4.05
N GLU A 134 32.44 5.12 -3.66
CA GLU A 134 32.95 4.22 -2.62
C GLU A 134 32.40 4.56 -1.22
N LYS A 135 32.28 5.84 -0.90
CA LYS A 135 31.68 6.29 0.37
C LYS A 135 30.18 5.91 0.40
N LEU A 136 29.50 6.07 -0.73
CA LEU A 136 28.09 5.71 -0.86
C LEU A 136 27.89 4.20 -0.74
N LYS A 137 28.72 3.38 -1.37
CA LYS A 137 28.71 1.91 -1.25
C LYS A 137 28.87 1.46 0.20
N LYS A 138 29.86 2.04 0.90
CA LYS A 138 30.11 1.74 2.31
C LYS A 138 28.90 2.12 3.19
N TRP A 139 28.35 3.31 2.98
CA TRP A 139 27.16 3.75 3.72
C TRP A 139 25.96 2.85 3.46
N ILE A 140 25.69 2.47 2.18
CA ILE A 140 24.60 1.53 1.80
C ILE A 140 24.77 0.19 2.54
N PHE A 141 26.00 -0.33 2.58
CA PHE A 141 26.28 -1.61 3.24
C PHE A 141 26.06 -1.52 4.76
N GLU A 142 26.59 -0.48 5.41
CA GLU A 142 26.45 -0.26 6.85
C GLU A 142 24.99 -0.05 7.26
N GLU A 143 24.26 0.79 6.52
CA GLU A 143 22.86 1.08 6.84
C GLU A 143 21.96 -0.14 6.61
N ARG A 144 22.22 -0.92 5.56
CA ARG A 144 21.51 -2.19 5.34
C ARG A 144 21.72 -3.18 6.48
N ASN A 145 22.96 -3.31 6.98
CA ASN A 145 23.24 -4.22 8.08
C ASN A 145 22.54 -3.79 9.36
N LYS A 146 22.54 -2.49 9.69
CA LYS A 146 21.78 -1.94 10.83
C LYS A 146 20.28 -2.24 10.72
N LEU A 147 19.71 -2.04 9.53
CA LEU A 147 18.29 -2.34 9.29
C LEU A 147 17.98 -3.84 9.44
N ASN A 148 18.88 -4.72 8.96
CA ASN A 148 18.70 -6.16 9.10
C ASN A 148 18.75 -6.61 10.58
N GLU A 149 19.63 -6.05 11.37
CA GLU A 149 19.71 -6.32 12.80
C GLU A 149 18.45 -5.85 13.53
N GLU A 150 17.98 -4.65 13.21
CA GLU A 150 16.81 -4.02 13.85
C GLU A 150 15.49 -4.74 13.51
N ILE A 151 15.32 -5.21 12.27
CA ILE A 151 14.11 -5.88 11.79
C ILE A 151 14.13 -7.39 12.08
N GLY A 152 15.30 -7.94 12.43
CA GLY A 152 15.47 -9.39 12.66
C GLY A 152 15.32 -10.25 11.40
N GLY A 153 15.65 -9.69 10.22
CA GLY A 153 15.49 -10.36 8.94
C GLY A 153 16.53 -9.98 7.90
N ASN A 154 16.56 -10.70 6.77
CA ASN A 154 17.39 -10.35 5.62
C ASN A 154 16.62 -9.41 4.68
N PHE A 155 16.88 -8.13 4.79
CA PHE A 155 16.36 -7.12 3.90
C PHE A 155 17.18 -7.11 2.60
N ASN A 156 16.65 -7.76 1.56
CA ASN A 156 17.22 -7.74 0.21
C ASN A 156 16.57 -6.60 -0.58
N LEU A 157 17.32 -5.54 -0.82
CA LEU A 157 16.98 -4.47 -1.77
C LEU A 157 17.34 -4.89 -3.19
#